data_fcea903488a296c2ae69f7c22fd1c225
#
_entry.id   fcea903488a296c2ae69f7c22fd1c225
#
_cell.length_a   1.000
_cell.length_b   1.000
_cell.length_c   1.000
_cell.angle_alpha   90.00
_cell.angle_beta   90.00
_cell.angle_gamma   90.00
#
_symmetry.space_group_name_H-M   'P 1'
#
loop_
_entity.id
_entity.type
_entity.pdbx_description
1 polymer ?
#
loop_
_entity_poly.entity_id
_entity_poly.type
_entity_poly.pdbx_seq_one_letter_code
_entity_poly.pdbx_strand_id
1 'polypeptide(L)'
;MAKLSRTILLGTLLCSAICAPAQESPFFVTYTHHMEEPGNLDVETSSTAGIPRKGQEFYFAPYMELEYGVTASWTSELYLEGQSTWGDSTVFTGWRLENRYKVLNREHWINPVLYLEYEDLNEASRIQKEVEGGGPDLSSSNRVLTRTRNHELEGKLILSSDYHDWNISENFIVAKNFSQSEGVEFGYSVGVSRPLARLASASTCRACRENFALGAEMYGGLGSTLDFGPHQTAHYVAPVVSWAVSDNSTLRFSPGFGLTHESNPALLRFSYSYEIQGFGSRISRLFGRKP
;
A
#
# COMPACT_ATOMS: atom_id res chain seq x y z
N MET A 1 -70.54 16.81 -13.90
CA MET A 1 -69.19 17.41 -14.24
C MET A 1 -68.26 17.08 -13.10
N ALA A 2 -67.49 16.03 -13.24
CA ALA A 2 -66.54 15.56 -12.21
C ALA A 2 -65.14 16.02 -12.60
N LYS A 3 -64.52 16.86 -11.76
CA LYS A 3 -63.08 17.26 -11.89
C LYS A 3 -62.22 16.15 -11.41
N LEU A 4 -61.47 15.53 -12.33
CA LEU A 4 -60.44 14.54 -12.03
C LEU A 4 -59.18 15.28 -11.59
N SER A 5 -58.89 15.19 -10.29
CA SER A 5 -57.63 15.71 -9.71
C SER A 5 -56.53 14.71 -9.99
N ARG A 6 -55.58 15.09 -10.86
CA ARG A 6 -54.37 14.32 -11.10
C ARG A 6 -53.36 14.61 -9.97
N THR A 7 -53.30 13.72 -9.00
CA THR A 7 -52.24 13.70 -8.01
C THR A 7 -51.01 13.09 -8.67
N ILE A 8 -50.03 13.93 -8.99
CA ILE A 8 -48.70 13.49 -9.44
C ILE A 8 -47.98 12.97 -8.19
N LEU A 9 -47.90 11.66 -8.10
CA LEU A 9 -47.05 10.99 -7.10
C LEU A 9 -45.59 11.14 -7.55
N LEU A 10 -44.91 12.19 -7.04
CA LEU A 10 -43.48 12.37 -7.21
C LEU A 10 -42.79 11.36 -6.29
N GLY A 11 -42.50 10.18 -6.83
CA GLY A 11 -41.67 9.19 -6.17
C GLY A 11 -40.27 9.75 -6.04
N THR A 12 -39.93 10.29 -4.88
CA THR A 12 -38.56 10.55 -4.47
C THR A 12 -37.85 9.20 -4.35
N LEU A 13 -37.20 8.80 -5.44
CA LEU A 13 -36.18 7.75 -5.40
C LEU A 13 -35.01 8.32 -4.55
N LEU A 14 -35.06 8.11 -3.24
CA LEU A 14 -33.85 8.19 -2.42
C LEU A 14 -32.90 7.10 -2.96
N CYS A 15 -32.02 7.49 -3.86
CA CYS A 15 -30.78 6.76 -4.04
C CYS A 15 -30.05 6.81 -2.68
N SER A 16 -30.29 5.82 -1.85
CA SER A 16 -29.37 5.45 -0.80
C SER A 16 -28.09 5.10 -1.53
N ALA A 17 -27.14 6.02 -1.59
CA ALA A 17 -25.78 5.69 -1.88
C ALA A 17 -25.40 4.70 -0.76
N ILE A 18 -25.42 3.42 -1.08
CA ILE A 18 -24.79 2.39 -0.28
C ILE A 18 -23.32 2.76 -0.42
N CYS A 19 -22.76 3.47 0.58
CA CYS A 19 -21.33 3.53 0.76
C CYS A 19 -20.91 2.08 0.97
N ALA A 20 -20.50 1.42 -0.11
CA ALA A 20 -19.66 0.25 0.04
C ALA A 20 -18.40 0.80 0.72
N PRO A 21 -17.98 0.26 1.89
CA PRO A 21 -16.70 0.62 2.44
C PRO A 21 -15.67 0.42 1.32
N ALA A 22 -14.85 1.42 1.06
CA ALA A 22 -13.74 1.28 0.15
C ALA A 22 -12.93 0.11 0.70
N GLN A 23 -12.93 -0.98 -0.03
CA GLN A 23 -12.18 -2.16 0.40
C GLN A 23 -10.73 -1.81 0.09
N GLU A 24 -9.96 -1.53 1.13
CA GLU A 24 -8.52 -1.31 1.01
C GLU A 24 -7.88 -2.40 0.16
N SER A 25 -6.85 -2.02 -0.59
CA SER A 25 -6.04 -2.97 -1.34
C SER A 25 -5.55 -4.06 -0.37
N PRO A 26 -5.74 -5.34 -0.69
CA PRO A 26 -5.24 -6.41 0.17
C PRO A 26 -3.72 -6.56 0.12
N PHE A 27 -3.06 -5.92 -0.84
CA PHE A 27 -1.64 -6.04 -1.12
C PHE A 27 -0.77 -5.23 -0.16
N PHE A 28 0.51 -5.58 -0.09
CA PHE A 28 1.52 -4.84 0.67
C PHE A 28 2.48 -4.06 -0.22
N VAL A 29 2.66 -4.48 -1.47
CA VAL A 29 3.64 -3.89 -2.40
C VAL A 29 2.96 -3.39 -3.66
N THR A 30 1.90 -4.08 -4.10
CA THR A 30 1.19 -3.74 -5.31
C THR A 30 0.10 -2.72 -5.03
N TYR A 31 0.15 -1.57 -5.66
CA TYR A 31 -0.89 -0.56 -5.60
C TYR A 31 -2.01 -0.84 -6.60
N THR A 32 -3.21 -0.43 -6.24
CA THR A 32 -4.41 -0.49 -7.09
C THR A 32 -4.83 0.92 -7.50
N HIS A 33 -5.92 1.04 -8.24
CA HIS A 33 -6.52 2.34 -8.59
C HIS A 33 -7.49 2.87 -7.52
N HIS A 34 -7.69 2.12 -6.44
CA HIS A 34 -8.51 2.58 -5.33
C HIS A 34 -7.77 3.68 -4.56
N MET A 35 -8.49 4.75 -4.27
CA MET A 35 -7.98 5.93 -3.59
C MET A 35 -8.70 6.06 -2.26
N GLU A 36 -8.04 6.65 -1.27
CA GLU A 36 -8.68 6.99 0.00
C GLU A 36 -9.82 7.99 -0.21
N GLU A 37 -10.92 7.83 0.51
CA GLU A 37 -12.09 8.70 0.39
C GLU A 37 -11.77 10.15 0.80
N PRO A 38 -12.28 11.16 0.05
CA PRO A 38 -11.97 12.56 0.34
C PRO A 38 -12.31 12.98 1.77
N GLY A 39 -11.30 13.45 2.48
CA GLY A 39 -11.42 13.92 3.86
C GLY A 39 -11.34 12.83 4.92
N ASN A 40 -11.15 11.58 4.55
CA ASN A 40 -10.84 10.50 5.48
C ASN A 40 -9.34 10.42 5.72
N LEU A 41 -8.96 9.84 6.84
CA LEU A 41 -7.59 9.52 7.21
C LEU A 41 -7.53 8.06 7.60
N ASP A 42 -6.79 7.26 6.88
CA ASP A 42 -6.40 5.93 7.33
C ASP A 42 -5.09 5.99 8.12
N VAL A 43 -5.03 5.23 9.20
CA VAL A 43 -3.86 5.08 10.05
C VAL A 43 -3.49 3.60 10.06
N GLU A 44 -2.42 3.27 9.36
CA GLU A 44 -1.91 1.91 9.33
C GLU A 44 -0.65 1.76 10.18
N THR A 45 -0.56 0.62 10.85
CA THR A 45 0.68 0.11 11.43
C THR A 45 1.02 -1.21 10.76
N SER A 46 2.18 -1.26 10.16
CA SER A 46 2.63 -2.42 9.41
C SER A 46 4.00 -2.88 9.85
N SER A 47 4.35 -4.08 9.50
CA SER A 47 5.67 -4.63 9.78
C SER A 47 6.03 -5.76 8.83
N THR A 48 7.31 -5.81 8.47
CA THR A 48 7.92 -6.90 7.73
C THR A 48 8.94 -7.60 8.61
N ALA A 49 8.77 -8.89 8.83
CA ALA A 49 9.75 -9.74 9.49
C ALA A 49 10.54 -10.51 8.41
N GLY A 50 11.84 -10.24 8.32
CA GLY A 50 12.71 -10.91 7.37
C GLY A 50 13.38 -12.13 7.97
N ILE A 51 13.27 -13.27 7.29
CA ILE A 51 13.95 -14.52 7.62
C ILE A 51 15.09 -14.67 6.60
N PRO A 52 16.31 -14.19 6.95
CA PRO A 52 17.41 -14.17 6.01
C PRO A 52 18.06 -15.55 5.86
N ARG A 53 19.04 -15.64 4.99
CA ARG A 53 19.84 -16.86 4.80
C ARG A 53 20.72 -17.14 6.00
N LYS A 54 21.21 -18.38 6.11
CA LYS A 54 22.10 -18.80 7.20
C LYS A 54 23.32 -17.88 7.30
N GLY A 55 23.59 -17.41 8.49
CA GLY A 55 24.71 -16.51 8.80
C GLY A 55 24.34 -15.02 8.79
N GLN A 56 23.09 -14.71 8.55
CA GLN A 56 22.53 -13.36 8.65
C GLN A 56 21.47 -13.34 9.75
N GLU A 57 21.28 -12.17 10.36
CA GLU A 57 20.39 -12.03 11.51
C GLU A 57 18.95 -11.72 11.09
N PHE A 58 18.00 -12.33 11.79
CA PHE A 58 16.56 -12.02 11.66
C PHE A 58 16.33 -10.52 11.93
N TYR A 59 15.44 -9.92 11.15
CA TYR A 59 15.08 -8.53 11.32
C TYR A 59 13.56 -8.31 11.31
N PHE A 60 13.16 -7.16 11.86
CA PHE A 60 11.80 -6.68 11.93
C PHE A 60 11.78 -5.20 11.55
N ALA A 61 11.05 -4.85 10.51
CA ALA A 61 10.95 -3.50 9.96
C ALA A 61 9.51 -2.99 10.12
N PRO A 62 9.20 -2.31 11.25
CA PRO A 62 7.90 -1.69 11.46
C PRO A 62 7.82 -0.35 10.75
N TYR A 63 6.63 0.02 10.28
CA TYR A 63 6.31 1.40 9.90
C TYR A 63 4.91 1.80 10.34
N MET A 64 4.69 3.09 10.43
CA MET A 64 3.39 3.72 10.57
C MET A 64 3.13 4.57 9.34
N GLU A 65 1.94 4.42 8.79
CA GLU A 65 1.45 5.13 7.62
C GLU A 65 0.24 5.98 8.00
N LEU A 66 0.18 7.16 7.44
CA LEU A 66 -0.94 8.09 7.54
C LEU A 66 -1.39 8.42 6.11
N GLU A 67 -2.45 7.79 5.65
CA GLU A 67 -3.02 8.00 4.31
C GLU A 67 -4.20 8.97 4.40
N TYR A 68 -4.15 10.07 3.65
CA TYR A 68 -5.21 11.07 3.63
C TYR A 68 -5.79 11.27 2.23
N GLY A 69 -7.09 11.08 2.11
CA GLY A 69 -7.84 11.41 0.90
C GLY A 69 -7.99 12.92 0.72
N VAL A 70 -7.17 13.52 -0.15
CA VAL A 70 -7.21 14.96 -0.43
C VAL A 70 -8.39 15.31 -1.32
N THR A 71 -8.59 14.52 -2.39
CA THR A 71 -9.74 14.59 -3.30
C THR A 71 -10.08 13.18 -3.80
N ALA A 72 -11.17 13.01 -4.53
CA ALA A 72 -11.53 11.73 -5.13
C ALA A 72 -10.48 11.16 -6.12
N SER A 73 -9.49 11.95 -6.51
CA SER A 73 -8.44 11.54 -7.44
C SER A 73 -7.03 11.79 -6.91
N TRP A 74 -6.88 12.23 -5.67
CA TRP A 74 -5.58 12.49 -5.07
C TRP A 74 -5.56 12.04 -3.61
N THR A 75 -4.61 11.16 -3.31
CA THR A 75 -4.28 10.69 -1.96
C THR A 75 -2.83 11.07 -1.64
N SER A 76 -2.56 11.44 -0.40
CA SER A 76 -1.21 11.74 0.10
C SER A 76 -0.95 10.91 1.35
N GLU A 77 0.23 10.31 1.43
CA GLU A 77 0.62 9.38 2.49
C GLU A 77 1.95 9.79 3.11
N LEU A 78 2.04 9.61 4.43
CA LEU A 78 3.27 9.84 5.19
C LEU A 78 3.64 8.56 5.95
N TYR A 79 4.85 8.07 5.71
CA TYR A 79 5.41 6.91 6.39
C TYR A 79 6.47 7.30 7.40
N LEU A 80 6.46 6.64 8.55
CA LEU A 80 7.51 6.72 9.56
C LEU A 80 8.04 5.32 9.80
N GLU A 81 9.33 5.10 9.55
CA GLU A 81 9.91 3.76 9.48
C GLU A 81 10.93 3.48 10.57
N GLY A 82 11.01 2.23 10.96
CA GLY A 82 11.98 1.71 11.90
C GLY A 82 12.58 0.38 11.48
N GLN A 83 13.67 0.02 12.11
CA GLN A 83 14.36 -1.24 11.91
C GLN A 83 14.82 -1.81 13.24
N SER A 84 14.56 -3.08 13.46
CA SER A 84 15.09 -3.86 14.58
C SER A 84 15.79 -5.11 14.05
N THR A 85 17.02 -5.36 14.44
CA THR A 85 17.79 -6.53 14.01
C THR A 85 18.16 -7.35 15.23
N TRP A 86 17.96 -8.66 15.17
CA TRP A 86 18.26 -9.56 16.28
C TRP A 86 19.73 -9.51 16.64
N GLY A 87 20.04 -9.39 17.94
CA GLY A 87 21.42 -9.29 18.41
C GLY A 87 22.12 -7.95 18.14
N ASP A 88 21.44 -6.97 17.54
CA ASP A 88 21.98 -5.64 17.27
C ASP A 88 21.15 -4.55 17.99
N SER A 89 20.41 -3.74 17.26
CA SER A 89 19.71 -2.57 17.79
C SER A 89 18.37 -2.32 17.09
N THR A 90 17.53 -1.48 17.73
CA THR A 90 16.36 -0.89 17.12
C THR A 90 16.66 0.57 16.82
N VAL A 91 16.39 1.01 15.59
CA VAL A 91 16.68 2.36 15.10
C VAL A 91 15.50 2.92 14.30
N PHE A 92 15.37 4.23 14.28
CA PHE A 92 14.51 4.92 13.34
C PHE A 92 15.23 5.04 12.00
N THR A 93 14.61 4.60 10.91
CA THR A 93 15.24 4.60 9.60
C THR A 93 14.96 5.87 8.82
N GLY A 94 13.78 6.45 8.97
CA GLY A 94 13.43 7.70 8.30
C GLY A 94 11.94 7.82 8.01
N TRP A 95 11.64 8.58 6.96
CA TRP A 95 10.27 8.86 6.54
C TRP A 95 10.17 8.90 5.02
N ARG A 96 8.95 8.68 4.51
CA ARG A 96 8.60 8.80 3.10
C ARG A 96 7.34 9.64 2.96
N LEU A 97 7.25 10.40 1.87
CA LEU A 97 6.07 11.17 1.49
C LEU A 97 5.64 10.75 0.09
N GLU A 98 4.49 10.13 0.03
CA GLU A 98 3.88 9.59 -1.18
C GLU A 98 2.69 10.42 -1.63
N ASN A 99 2.49 10.50 -2.94
CA ASN A 99 1.31 11.10 -3.54
C ASN A 99 0.84 10.23 -4.70
N ARG A 100 -0.43 9.86 -4.69
CA ARG A 100 -1.10 9.12 -5.78
C ARG A 100 -2.13 10.00 -6.48
N TYR A 101 -2.15 9.95 -7.79
CA TYR A 101 -3.10 10.69 -8.60
C TYR A 101 -3.78 9.79 -9.63
N LYS A 102 -5.09 9.58 -9.46
CA LYS A 102 -5.95 8.84 -10.39
C LYS A 102 -6.24 9.69 -11.62
N VAL A 103 -5.79 9.22 -12.79
CA VAL A 103 -5.87 9.99 -14.05
C VAL A 103 -7.30 10.09 -14.57
N LEU A 104 -8.10 9.06 -14.35
CA LEU A 104 -9.48 8.96 -14.86
C LEU A 104 -10.48 9.09 -13.71
N ASN A 105 -11.45 10.00 -13.85
CA ASN A 105 -12.48 10.24 -12.82
C ASN A 105 -13.60 9.18 -12.80
N ARG A 106 -13.64 8.29 -13.78
CA ARG A 106 -14.62 7.20 -13.86
C ARG A 106 -13.87 5.88 -14.04
N GLU A 107 -14.50 4.80 -13.60
CA GLU A 107 -13.99 3.46 -13.81
C GLU A 107 -13.98 3.10 -15.30
N HIS A 108 -12.85 2.55 -15.73
CA HIS A 108 -12.57 2.04 -17.05
C HIS A 108 -12.04 0.61 -16.96
N TRP A 109 -11.88 -0.04 -18.11
CA TRP A 109 -11.22 -1.36 -18.18
C TRP A 109 -9.80 -1.36 -17.58
N ILE A 110 -9.06 -0.27 -17.80
CA ILE A 110 -7.76 -0.02 -17.15
C ILE A 110 -7.84 1.37 -16.54
N ASN A 111 -7.47 1.47 -15.28
CA ASN A 111 -7.50 2.69 -14.48
C ASN A 111 -6.07 3.08 -14.13
N PRO A 112 -5.43 4.01 -14.89
CA PRO A 112 -4.09 4.45 -14.60
C PRO A 112 -4.05 5.38 -13.39
N VAL A 113 -3.06 5.14 -12.50
CA VAL A 113 -2.71 6.03 -11.40
C VAL A 113 -1.22 6.38 -11.52
N LEU A 114 -0.92 7.65 -11.36
CA LEU A 114 0.45 8.15 -11.24
C LEU A 114 0.81 8.22 -9.77
N TYR A 115 1.99 7.74 -9.44
CA TYR A 115 2.55 7.71 -8.10
C TYR A 115 3.87 8.45 -8.09
N LEU A 116 4.10 9.23 -7.05
CA LEU A 116 5.36 9.90 -6.80
C LEU A 116 5.64 9.88 -5.30
N GLU A 117 6.79 9.35 -4.91
CA GLU A 117 7.27 9.30 -3.55
C GLU A 117 8.65 9.94 -3.42
N TYR A 118 8.84 10.67 -2.33
CA TYR A 118 10.14 11.12 -1.88
C TYR A 118 10.50 10.41 -0.57
N GLU A 119 11.70 9.85 -0.53
CA GLU A 119 12.23 9.10 0.60
C GLU A 119 13.42 9.82 1.23
N ASP A 120 13.43 9.86 2.56
CA ASP A 120 14.57 10.26 3.38
C ASP A 120 14.83 9.16 4.40
N LEU A 121 15.51 8.11 3.94
CA LEU A 121 15.81 6.90 4.72
C LEU A 121 17.31 6.75 4.92
N ASN A 122 17.70 6.06 5.97
CA ASN A 122 19.09 5.61 6.12
C ASN A 122 19.22 4.14 5.68
N GLU A 123 20.47 3.71 5.45
CA GLU A 123 20.75 2.36 4.94
C GLU A 123 20.40 1.23 5.91
N ALA A 124 19.96 1.53 7.14
CA ALA A 124 19.46 0.51 8.04
C ALA A 124 18.07 0.00 7.64
N SER A 125 17.31 0.70 6.76
CA SER A 125 16.06 0.18 6.22
C SER A 125 16.29 -1.08 5.40
N ARG A 126 15.68 -2.19 5.82
CA ARG A 126 15.84 -3.51 5.18
C ARG A 126 14.78 -3.77 4.10
N ILE A 127 13.76 -2.92 4.01
CA ILE A 127 12.66 -3.08 3.07
C ILE A 127 12.75 -2.11 1.87
N GLN A 128 13.56 -1.07 1.96
CA GLN A 128 13.70 -0.02 0.95
C GLN A 128 13.95 -0.56 -0.47
N LYS A 129 14.76 -1.60 -0.60
CA LYS A 129 15.21 -2.10 -1.91
C LYS A 129 14.56 -3.42 -2.35
N GLU A 130 13.49 -3.85 -1.71
CA GLU A 130 12.84 -5.11 -2.06
C GLU A 130 12.24 -5.12 -3.48
N VAL A 131 11.84 -3.96 -3.96
CA VAL A 131 11.16 -3.80 -5.26
C VAL A 131 12.08 -3.24 -6.35
N GLU A 132 13.14 -2.53 -5.97
CA GLU A 132 14.04 -1.84 -6.90
C GLU A 132 15.25 -2.68 -7.31
N GLY A 133 15.58 -3.70 -6.56
CA GLY A 133 16.50 -4.71 -7.01
C GLY A 133 17.75 -4.93 -6.19
N GLY A 134 18.17 -4.02 -5.36
CA GLY A 134 19.32 -4.24 -4.45
C GLY A 134 18.91 -5.01 -3.21
N GLY A 135 19.63 -6.05 -2.82
CA GLY A 135 19.47 -6.64 -1.49
C GLY A 135 19.97 -5.69 -0.40
N PRO A 136 19.29 -5.58 0.77
CA PRO A 136 19.79 -4.77 1.88
C PRO A 136 21.12 -5.34 2.41
N ASP A 137 22.00 -4.48 2.93
CA ASP A 137 23.19 -4.95 3.67
C ASP A 137 22.75 -5.57 5.00
N LEU A 138 22.74 -6.89 5.06
CA LEU A 138 22.41 -7.67 6.24
C LEU A 138 23.62 -8.00 7.11
N SER A 139 24.83 -7.57 6.72
CA SER A 139 26.09 -7.88 7.42
C SER A 139 26.54 -6.78 8.38
N SER A 140 26.23 -5.52 8.06
CA SER A 140 26.60 -4.37 8.88
C SER A 140 25.58 -4.12 10.00
N SER A 141 26.06 -3.59 11.13
CA SER A 141 25.16 -3.24 12.23
C SER A 141 24.28 -2.02 11.89
N ASN A 142 23.05 -1.98 12.39
CA ASN A 142 22.14 -0.86 12.22
C ASN A 142 22.79 0.48 12.59
N ARG A 143 23.60 0.50 13.68
CA ARG A 143 24.29 1.71 14.13
C ARG A 143 25.29 2.26 13.11
N VAL A 144 25.89 1.41 12.28
CA VAL A 144 26.80 1.85 11.21
C VAL A 144 25.96 2.38 10.05
N LEU A 145 24.94 1.64 9.66
CA LEU A 145 24.07 1.95 8.52
C LEU A 145 23.24 3.24 8.72
N THR A 146 22.87 3.58 9.96
CA THR A 146 22.18 4.86 10.24
C THR A 146 23.01 6.11 9.94
N ARG A 147 24.32 5.99 9.68
CA ARG A 147 25.20 7.12 9.36
C ARG A 147 25.08 7.58 7.91
N THR A 148 24.64 6.71 7.03
CA THR A 148 24.43 7.02 5.62
C THR A 148 22.95 7.26 5.38
N ARG A 149 22.62 8.41 4.82
CA ARG A 149 21.25 8.77 4.43
C ARG A 149 21.10 8.74 2.92
N ASN A 150 19.99 8.23 2.50
CA ASN A 150 19.56 8.18 1.12
C ASN A 150 18.40 9.15 0.92
N HIS A 151 18.49 9.93 -0.14
CA HIS A 151 17.41 10.77 -0.64
C HIS A 151 17.01 10.25 -2.00
N GLU A 152 15.82 9.68 -2.07
CA GLU A 152 15.37 9.00 -3.27
C GLU A 152 14.04 9.57 -3.76
N LEU A 153 13.87 9.55 -5.06
CA LEU A 153 12.61 9.85 -5.71
C LEU A 153 12.16 8.60 -6.46
N GLU A 154 11.00 8.07 -6.07
CA GLU A 154 10.37 6.95 -6.74
C GLU A 154 9.13 7.40 -7.51
N GLY A 155 8.96 6.88 -8.71
CA GLY A 155 7.77 7.03 -9.52
C GLY A 155 7.19 5.69 -9.90
N LYS A 156 5.84 5.56 -9.85
CA LYS A 156 5.16 4.37 -10.37
C LYS A 156 4.08 4.76 -11.38
N LEU A 157 3.97 3.94 -12.41
CA LEU A 157 2.78 3.87 -13.25
C LEU A 157 1.99 2.64 -12.81
N ILE A 158 0.83 2.87 -12.19
CA ILE A 158 -0.06 1.83 -11.74
C ILE A 158 -1.15 1.65 -12.79
N LEU A 159 -1.33 0.43 -13.27
CA LEU A 159 -2.40 0.03 -14.16
C LEU A 159 -3.25 -1.01 -13.43
N SER A 160 -4.50 -0.66 -13.16
CA SER A 160 -5.37 -1.51 -12.35
C SER A 160 -6.75 -1.67 -12.99
N SER A 161 -7.33 -2.84 -12.83
CA SER A 161 -8.60 -3.23 -13.42
C SER A 161 -9.43 -4.07 -12.46
N ASP A 162 -10.71 -3.73 -12.33
CA ASP A 162 -11.69 -4.56 -11.64
C ASP A 162 -12.56 -5.29 -12.66
N TYR A 163 -12.51 -6.62 -12.62
CA TYR A 163 -13.29 -7.45 -13.53
C TYR A 163 -13.90 -8.67 -12.82
N HIS A 164 -15.21 -8.75 -12.77
CA HIS A 164 -15.96 -9.85 -12.16
C HIS A 164 -15.50 -10.18 -10.72
N ASP A 165 -15.40 -9.14 -9.88
CA ASP A 165 -14.90 -9.21 -8.50
C ASP A 165 -13.40 -9.55 -8.36
N TRP A 166 -12.66 -9.64 -9.46
CA TRP A 166 -11.21 -9.73 -9.44
C TRP A 166 -10.59 -8.34 -9.64
N ASN A 167 -9.66 -7.97 -8.79
CA ASN A 167 -8.73 -6.89 -9.05
C ASN A 167 -7.45 -7.45 -9.65
N ILE A 168 -6.98 -6.86 -10.72
CA ILE A 168 -5.69 -7.16 -11.36
C ILE A 168 -4.95 -5.83 -11.47
N SER A 169 -3.76 -5.76 -10.90
CA SER A 169 -2.96 -4.53 -10.85
C SER A 169 -1.52 -4.81 -11.23
N GLU A 170 -0.96 -3.92 -12.02
CA GLU A 170 0.44 -3.94 -12.44
C GLU A 170 1.06 -2.59 -12.13
N ASN A 171 2.22 -2.58 -11.49
CA ASN A 171 2.96 -1.36 -11.19
C ASN A 171 4.34 -1.43 -11.87
N PHE A 172 4.66 -0.42 -12.64
CA PHE A 172 5.99 -0.20 -13.21
C PHE A 172 6.69 0.87 -12.38
N ILE A 173 7.84 0.55 -11.84
CA ILE A 173 8.54 1.32 -10.83
C ILE A 173 9.83 1.85 -11.41
N VAL A 174 10.13 3.10 -11.12
CA VAL A 174 11.39 3.75 -11.44
C VAL A 174 11.85 4.57 -10.25
N ALA A 175 13.09 4.37 -9.81
CA ALA A 175 13.64 5.05 -8.65
C ALA A 175 15.01 5.66 -8.93
N LYS A 176 15.32 6.77 -8.26
CA LYS A 176 16.60 7.43 -8.33
C LYS A 176 17.05 7.94 -6.97
N ASN A 177 18.11 7.33 -6.47
CA ASN A 177 18.83 7.82 -5.32
C ASN A 177 19.77 8.97 -5.70
N PHE A 178 19.59 10.13 -5.07
CA PHE A 178 20.41 11.33 -5.30
C PHE A 178 21.62 11.43 -4.36
N SER A 179 21.64 10.61 -3.32
CA SER A 179 22.75 10.61 -2.34
C SER A 179 23.92 9.77 -2.79
N GLN A 180 23.70 8.86 -3.73
CA GLN A 180 24.68 7.93 -4.24
C GLN A 180 24.81 8.01 -5.76
N SER A 181 26.01 7.62 -6.28
CA SER A 181 26.28 7.61 -7.71
C SER A 181 25.78 6.29 -8.34
N GLU A 182 24.53 5.97 -8.09
CA GLU A 182 23.86 4.80 -8.64
C GLU A 182 23.12 5.14 -9.96
N GLY A 183 22.77 4.12 -10.75
CA GLY A 183 21.90 4.28 -11.92
C GLY A 183 20.47 4.66 -11.52
N VAL A 184 19.61 4.87 -12.50
CA VAL A 184 18.16 4.84 -12.28
C VAL A 184 17.77 3.38 -12.16
N GLU A 185 17.09 3.01 -11.10
CA GLU A 185 16.64 1.64 -10.82
C GLU A 185 15.23 1.41 -11.35
N PHE A 186 14.94 0.16 -11.68
CA PHE A 186 13.66 -0.27 -12.22
C PHE A 186 13.13 -1.45 -11.42
N GLY A 187 11.82 -1.45 -11.21
CA GLY A 187 11.13 -2.53 -10.54
C GLY A 187 9.74 -2.77 -11.10
N TYR A 188 9.11 -3.81 -10.61
CA TYR A 188 7.73 -4.13 -10.94
C TYR A 188 7.02 -4.76 -9.75
N SER A 189 5.70 -4.60 -9.71
CA SER A 189 4.83 -5.46 -8.93
C SER A 189 3.55 -5.79 -9.69
N VAL A 190 3.05 -7.00 -9.49
CA VAL A 190 1.80 -7.49 -10.09
C VAL A 190 0.99 -8.14 -8.99
N GLY A 191 -0.27 -7.76 -8.86
CA GLY A 191 -1.18 -8.30 -7.88
C GLY A 191 -2.49 -8.79 -8.50
N VAL A 192 -3.02 -9.86 -7.96
CA VAL A 192 -4.37 -10.34 -8.25
C VAL A 192 -5.09 -10.64 -6.95
N SER A 193 -6.30 -10.12 -6.79
CA SER A 193 -7.08 -10.33 -5.58
C SER A 193 -8.56 -10.47 -5.87
N ARG A 194 -9.27 -11.04 -4.88
CA ARG A 194 -10.72 -11.17 -4.93
C ARG A 194 -11.30 -11.15 -3.53
N PRO A 195 -12.36 -10.35 -3.26
CA PRO A 195 -13.16 -10.50 -2.06
C PRO A 195 -13.90 -11.85 -2.11
N LEU A 196 -14.06 -12.51 -0.97
CA LEU A 196 -14.76 -13.80 -0.89
C LEU A 196 -16.30 -13.63 -0.94
N ALA A 197 -16.78 -12.41 -0.81
CA ALA A 197 -18.18 -12.04 -1.07
C ALA A 197 -18.26 -10.62 -1.61
N ARG A 198 -19.33 -10.32 -2.34
CA ARG A 198 -19.56 -9.01 -2.99
C ARG A 198 -19.87 -7.88 -2.02
N LEU A 199 -20.36 -8.21 -0.83
CA LEU A 199 -20.72 -7.25 0.19
C LEU A 199 -20.13 -7.75 1.52
N ALA A 200 -19.22 -6.98 2.08
CA ALA A 200 -18.74 -7.18 3.44
C ALA A 200 -19.81 -6.73 4.45
N SER A 201 -19.95 -7.45 5.55
CA SER A 201 -20.89 -7.11 6.62
C SER A 201 -20.29 -7.46 7.98
N ALA A 202 -19.36 -6.63 8.44
CA ALA A 202 -18.70 -6.83 9.73
C ALA A 202 -19.66 -6.68 10.93
N SER A 203 -20.81 -6.03 10.73
CA SER A 203 -21.79 -5.78 11.80
C SER A 203 -22.48 -7.03 12.32
N THR A 204 -22.67 -8.05 11.49
CA THR A 204 -23.41 -9.26 11.86
C THR A 204 -22.52 -10.47 12.14
N CYS A 205 -21.37 -10.57 11.47
CA CYS A 205 -20.46 -11.70 11.66
C CYS A 205 -19.03 -11.28 11.30
N ARG A 206 -18.19 -11.02 12.29
CA ARG A 206 -16.81 -10.56 12.10
C ARG A 206 -15.90 -11.57 11.38
N ALA A 207 -16.10 -12.85 11.62
CA ALA A 207 -15.29 -13.93 11.06
C ALA A 207 -15.97 -14.66 9.88
N CYS A 208 -16.97 -14.06 9.24
CA CYS A 208 -17.60 -14.64 8.08
C CYS A 208 -16.80 -14.35 6.80
N ARG A 209 -16.95 -15.23 5.81
CA ARG A 209 -16.19 -15.16 4.55
C ARG A 209 -16.33 -13.83 3.81
N GLU A 210 -17.46 -13.16 3.97
CA GLU A 210 -17.75 -11.85 3.35
C GLU A 210 -16.81 -10.73 3.80
N ASN A 211 -16.11 -10.92 4.90
CA ASN A 211 -15.15 -9.95 5.43
C ASN A 211 -13.70 -10.27 5.02
N PHE A 212 -13.50 -11.29 4.20
CA PHE A 212 -12.17 -11.68 3.73
C PHE A 212 -12.00 -11.39 2.24
N ALA A 213 -10.80 -10.92 1.90
CA ALA A 213 -10.28 -10.93 0.55
C ALA A 213 -9.02 -11.80 0.50
N LEU A 214 -8.85 -12.51 -0.59
CA LEU A 214 -7.66 -13.30 -0.87
C LEU A 214 -6.97 -12.74 -2.11
N GLY A 215 -5.66 -12.78 -2.11
CA GLY A 215 -4.86 -12.36 -3.25
C GLY A 215 -3.49 -13.02 -3.28
N ALA A 216 -2.75 -12.65 -4.29
CA ALA A 216 -1.33 -12.92 -4.37
C ALA A 216 -0.67 -11.76 -5.12
N GLU A 217 0.55 -11.44 -4.74
CA GLU A 217 1.38 -10.48 -5.45
C GLU A 217 2.73 -11.10 -5.79
N MET A 218 3.31 -10.61 -6.88
CA MET A 218 4.67 -10.92 -7.29
C MET A 218 5.38 -9.60 -7.57
N TYR A 219 6.57 -9.43 -7.03
CA TYR A 219 7.32 -8.18 -7.18
C TYR A 219 8.82 -8.44 -7.16
N GLY A 220 9.57 -7.46 -7.66
CA GLY A 220 11.03 -7.52 -7.67
C GLY A 220 11.65 -6.44 -8.55
N GLY A 221 12.97 -6.40 -8.53
CA GLY A 221 13.75 -5.45 -9.30
C GLY A 221 14.02 -5.92 -10.72
N LEU A 222 14.26 -4.96 -11.61
CA LEU A 222 14.67 -5.18 -12.98
C LEU A 222 16.09 -4.62 -13.26
N GLY A 223 16.83 -4.32 -12.17
CA GLY A 223 18.16 -3.71 -12.27
C GLY A 223 18.10 -2.21 -12.53
N SER A 224 19.17 -1.67 -13.06
CA SER A 224 19.33 -0.23 -13.26
C SER A 224 19.71 0.12 -14.70
N THR A 225 19.82 1.43 -14.98
CA THR A 225 20.35 1.92 -16.26
C THR A 225 21.80 1.49 -16.52
N LEU A 226 22.52 1.03 -15.50
CA LEU A 226 23.91 0.56 -15.63
C LEU A 226 23.97 -0.96 -15.86
N ASP A 227 23.03 -1.71 -15.32
CA ASP A 227 22.90 -3.16 -15.48
C ASP A 227 21.41 -3.53 -15.39
N PHE A 228 20.77 -3.59 -16.56
CA PHE A 228 19.36 -3.88 -16.68
C PHE A 228 19.10 -5.37 -16.84
N GLY A 229 18.29 -5.92 -15.96
CA GLY A 229 17.84 -7.32 -16.00
C GLY A 229 17.51 -7.88 -14.62
N PRO A 230 16.77 -8.98 -14.55
CA PRO A 230 16.31 -9.58 -13.29
C PRO A 230 17.37 -10.49 -12.63
N HIS A 231 18.62 -10.51 -13.11
CA HIS A 231 19.59 -11.56 -12.75
C HIS A 231 20.25 -11.38 -11.37
N GLN A 232 20.36 -10.14 -10.90
CA GLN A 232 21.01 -9.81 -9.62
C GLN A 232 20.06 -9.06 -8.70
N THR A 233 18.78 -9.34 -8.83
CA THR A 233 17.71 -8.65 -8.12
C THR A 233 16.87 -9.60 -7.30
N ALA A 234 16.29 -9.09 -6.22
CA ALA A 234 15.38 -9.83 -5.37
C ALA A 234 14.01 -9.94 -6.05
N HIS A 235 13.41 -11.12 -6.00
CA HIS A 235 12.05 -11.37 -6.46
C HIS A 235 11.29 -12.20 -5.45
N TYR A 236 10.02 -11.88 -5.27
CA TYR A 236 9.16 -12.54 -4.30
C TYR A 236 7.80 -12.89 -4.91
N VAL A 237 7.20 -13.97 -4.40
CA VAL A 237 5.79 -14.26 -4.54
C VAL A 237 5.16 -14.30 -3.16
N ALA A 238 4.02 -13.64 -2.99
CA ALA A 238 3.41 -13.44 -1.68
C ALA A 238 1.88 -13.61 -1.76
N PRO A 239 1.31 -14.72 -1.27
CA PRO A 239 -0.12 -14.80 -1.05
C PRO A 239 -0.54 -13.83 0.04
N VAL A 240 -1.71 -13.21 -0.11
CA VAL A 240 -2.22 -12.18 0.78
C VAL A 240 -3.62 -12.54 1.26
N VAL A 241 -3.85 -12.30 2.54
CA VAL A 241 -5.16 -12.35 3.17
C VAL A 241 -5.46 -11.00 3.80
N SER A 242 -6.60 -10.43 3.45
CA SER A 242 -7.15 -9.23 4.11
C SER A 242 -8.44 -9.60 4.84
N TRP A 243 -8.61 -9.08 6.03
CA TRP A 243 -9.77 -9.30 6.88
C TRP A 243 -10.31 -7.99 7.44
N ALA A 244 -11.49 -7.58 6.98
CA ALA A 244 -12.24 -6.48 7.56
C ALA A 244 -12.80 -6.90 8.93
N VAL A 245 -12.13 -6.47 10.00
CA VAL A 245 -12.50 -6.78 11.40
C VAL A 245 -13.70 -5.95 11.83
N SER A 246 -13.83 -4.76 11.29
CA SER A 246 -14.96 -3.85 11.48
C SER A 246 -15.15 -2.99 10.23
N ASP A 247 -16.15 -2.11 10.23
CA ASP A 247 -16.42 -1.20 9.12
C ASP A 247 -15.27 -0.18 8.88
N ASN A 248 -14.39 -0.01 9.86
CA ASN A 248 -13.28 0.94 9.83
C ASN A 248 -11.92 0.30 10.12
N SER A 249 -11.82 -1.02 10.20
CA SER A 249 -10.57 -1.67 10.59
C SER A 249 -10.30 -2.90 9.76
N THR A 250 -9.09 -2.99 9.24
CA THR A 250 -8.63 -4.10 8.42
C THR A 250 -7.33 -4.69 8.98
N LEU A 251 -7.24 -6.01 8.96
CA LEU A 251 -6.02 -6.76 9.21
C LEU A 251 -5.55 -7.39 7.91
N ARG A 252 -4.25 -7.28 7.62
CA ARG A 252 -3.65 -7.94 6.46
C ARG A 252 -2.49 -8.82 6.90
N PHE A 253 -2.32 -9.92 6.21
CA PHE A 253 -1.23 -10.86 6.44
C PHE A 253 -0.73 -11.43 5.12
N SER A 254 0.59 -11.50 4.96
CA SER A 254 1.22 -12.03 3.75
C SER A 254 2.56 -12.70 4.07
N PRO A 255 2.71 -14.01 3.87
CA PRO A 255 4.00 -14.65 3.77
C PRO A 255 4.58 -14.43 2.37
N GLY A 256 5.77 -13.84 2.28
CA GLY A 256 6.52 -13.68 1.03
C GLY A 256 7.59 -14.77 0.90
N PHE A 257 7.73 -15.34 -0.29
CA PHE A 257 8.72 -16.38 -0.60
C PHE A 257 9.70 -15.85 -1.64
N GLY A 258 10.98 -15.84 -1.30
CA GLY A 258 12.05 -15.41 -2.19
C GLY A 258 12.26 -16.40 -3.33
N LEU A 259 12.33 -15.87 -4.56
CA LEU A 259 12.49 -16.66 -5.78
C LEU A 259 13.93 -16.68 -6.30
N THR A 260 14.77 -15.74 -5.87
CA THR A 260 16.15 -15.60 -6.35
C THR A 260 17.16 -15.72 -5.22
N HIS A 261 18.43 -15.75 -5.57
CA HIS A 261 19.51 -15.80 -4.58
C HIS A 261 19.62 -14.49 -3.78
N GLU A 262 19.26 -13.37 -4.37
CA GLU A 262 19.28 -12.04 -3.74
C GLU A 262 18.10 -11.81 -2.80
N SER A 263 17.05 -12.62 -2.94
CA SER A 263 15.88 -12.57 -2.04
C SER A 263 16.17 -13.18 -0.67
N ASN A 264 15.56 -12.65 0.38
CA ASN A 264 15.40 -13.39 1.63
C ASN A 264 14.56 -14.65 1.37
N PRO A 265 14.90 -15.80 1.97
CA PRO A 265 14.11 -17.03 1.83
C PRO A 265 12.63 -16.85 2.13
N ALA A 266 12.31 -16.08 3.17
CA ALA A 266 10.94 -15.75 3.52
C ALA A 266 10.84 -14.37 4.17
N LEU A 267 9.69 -13.75 3.94
CA LEU A 267 9.22 -12.54 4.61
C LEU A 267 7.87 -12.83 5.25
N LEU A 268 7.57 -12.24 6.39
CA LEU A 268 6.23 -12.25 6.97
C LEU A 268 5.78 -10.82 7.14
N ARG A 269 4.69 -10.45 6.48
CA ARG A 269 4.10 -9.12 6.59
C ARG A 269 2.79 -9.18 7.34
N PHE A 270 2.59 -8.19 8.18
CA PHE A 270 1.38 -8.00 8.94
C PHE A 270 1.05 -6.51 9.03
N SER A 271 -0.21 -6.15 8.82
CA SER A 271 -0.66 -4.79 9.04
C SER A 271 -2.03 -4.74 9.73
N TYR A 272 -2.26 -3.62 10.39
CA TYR A 272 -3.55 -3.22 10.94
C TYR A 272 -3.81 -1.78 10.54
N SER A 273 -4.92 -1.53 9.87
CA SER A 273 -5.39 -0.21 9.52
C SER A 273 -6.66 0.19 10.26
N TYR A 274 -6.82 1.49 10.45
CA TYR A 274 -8.01 2.11 11.04
C TYR A 274 -8.36 3.41 10.34
N GLU A 275 -9.49 3.42 9.64
CA GLU A 275 -10.01 4.58 8.94
C GLU A 275 -10.75 5.55 9.88
N ILE A 276 -10.38 6.81 9.85
CA ILE A 276 -11.03 7.92 10.56
C ILE A 276 -11.87 8.71 9.58
N GLN A 277 -13.12 8.33 9.44
CA GLN A 277 -14.07 8.97 8.53
C GLN A 277 -14.32 10.44 8.87
N GLY A 278 -14.33 11.28 7.86
CA GLY A 278 -14.58 12.72 7.97
C GLY A 278 -13.55 13.48 8.81
N PHE A 279 -12.31 13.00 8.89
CA PHE A 279 -11.21 13.61 9.62
C PHE A 279 -11.00 15.08 9.24
N GLY A 280 -10.97 15.40 7.94
CA GLY A 280 -10.81 16.76 7.44
C GLY A 280 -11.89 17.72 7.95
N SER A 281 -13.14 17.27 8.02
CA SER A 281 -14.25 18.08 8.56
C SER A 281 -14.17 18.27 10.09
N ARG A 282 -13.63 17.28 10.81
CA ARG A 282 -13.39 17.40 12.27
C ARG A 282 -12.29 18.41 12.57
N ILE A 283 -11.18 18.35 11.83
CA ILE A 283 -10.07 19.30 11.94
C ILE A 283 -10.52 20.72 11.60
N SER A 284 -11.24 20.92 10.49
CA SER A 284 -11.76 22.24 10.09
C SER A 284 -12.63 22.89 11.18
N ARG A 285 -13.45 22.09 11.87
CA ARG A 285 -14.27 22.57 13.00
C ARG A 285 -13.43 22.96 14.22
N LEU A 286 -12.35 22.24 14.52
CA LEU A 286 -11.45 22.57 15.63
C LEU A 286 -10.74 23.90 15.44
N PHE A 287 -10.40 24.25 14.19
CA PHE A 287 -9.76 25.54 13.85
C PHE A 287 -10.75 26.63 13.47
N GLY A 288 -12.06 26.47 13.77
CA GLY A 288 -13.07 27.51 13.59
C GLY A 288 -13.38 27.88 12.11
N ARG A 289 -12.92 27.09 11.16
CA ARG A 289 -13.30 27.23 9.75
C ARG A 289 -14.63 26.52 9.54
N LYS A 290 -15.66 27.28 9.11
CA LYS A 290 -16.89 26.66 8.61
C LYS A 290 -16.56 25.89 7.34
N PRO A 291 -17.14 24.67 7.15
CA PRO A 291 -16.96 23.87 5.95
C PRO A 291 -17.43 24.58 4.70
#